data_ad59fb9f24c896c1bf7f8436e300d83b
#
_entry.id   ad59fb9f24c896c1bf7f8436e300d83b
#
_cell.length_a   1.000
_cell.length_b   1.000
_cell.length_c   1.000
_cell.angle_alpha   90.00
_cell.angle_beta   90.00
_cell.angle_gamma   90.00
#
_symmetry.space_group_name_H-M   'P 1'
#
loop_
_entity.id
_entity.type
_entity.pdbx_description
1 polymer ?
#
loop_
_entity_poly.entity_id
_entity_poly.type
_entity_poly.pdbx_seq_one_letter_code
_entity_poly.pdbx_strand_id
1 'polypeptide(L)'
;MTDTVPLPIVRYLTAATPEAVADAFAADGEATDEGRTQRGRDAIIAWREGVAAVPYTQELLSATTQGDRTVISTRITGDFKGSPAHLDLTFDLAGDRIGRLTIF
;
A
#
# COMPACT_ATOMS: atom_id res chain seq x y z
N MET A 1 13.80 -9.66 11.72
CA MET A 1 14.28 -10.08 10.39
C MET A 1 13.19 -9.82 9.36
N THR A 2 13.55 -9.30 8.19
CA THR A 2 12.58 -8.96 7.16
C THR A 2 12.50 -10.07 6.11
N ASP A 3 11.30 -10.57 5.86
CA ASP A 3 11.07 -11.55 4.80
C ASP A 3 11.19 -10.92 3.42
N THR A 4 11.41 -11.73 2.41
CA THR A 4 11.40 -11.28 1.02
C THR A 4 10.02 -10.74 0.67
N VAL A 5 9.99 -9.52 0.12
CA VAL A 5 8.73 -8.86 -0.25
C VAL A 5 8.28 -9.39 -1.62
N PRO A 6 7.05 -9.91 -1.75
CA PRO A 6 6.52 -10.36 -3.04
C PRO A 6 6.49 -9.25 -4.08
N LEU A 7 6.68 -9.62 -5.35
CA LEU A 7 6.79 -8.67 -6.45
C LEU A 7 5.59 -7.69 -6.58
N PRO A 8 4.32 -8.12 -6.44
CA PRO A 8 3.22 -7.15 -6.51
C PRO A 8 3.31 -6.05 -5.46
N ILE A 9 3.81 -6.37 -4.27
CA ILE A 9 4.00 -5.40 -3.19
C ILE A 9 5.16 -4.46 -3.50
N VAL A 10 6.26 -4.99 -4.07
CA VAL A 10 7.37 -4.16 -4.52
C VAL A 10 6.88 -3.15 -5.56
N ARG A 11 6.04 -3.58 -6.50
CA ARG A 11 5.46 -2.69 -7.50
C ARG A 11 4.63 -1.57 -6.86
N TYR A 12 3.85 -1.90 -5.84
CA TYR A 12 3.08 -0.91 -5.08
C TYR A 12 4.01 0.09 -4.40
N LEU A 13 5.03 -0.40 -3.69
CA LEU A 13 5.92 0.44 -2.89
C LEU A 13 6.81 1.35 -3.76
N THR A 14 7.12 0.93 -4.99
CA THR A 14 7.99 1.68 -5.90
C THR A 14 7.24 2.44 -6.98
N ALA A 15 5.91 2.36 -6.99
CA ALA A 15 5.09 3.01 -8.00
C ALA A 15 5.25 4.53 -7.93
N ALA A 16 5.49 5.16 -9.07
CA ALA A 16 5.72 6.59 -9.17
C ALA A 16 4.45 7.39 -9.47
N THR A 17 3.37 6.72 -9.88
CA THR A 17 2.13 7.38 -10.27
C THR A 17 0.93 6.63 -9.68
N PRO A 18 -0.23 7.30 -9.51
CA PRO A 18 -1.46 6.60 -9.08
C PRO A 18 -1.84 5.45 -10.00
N GLU A 19 -1.64 5.58 -11.31
CA GLU A 19 -1.92 4.53 -12.28
C GLU A 19 -1.02 3.31 -12.04
N ALA A 20 0.26 3.53 -11.77
CA ALA A 20 1.20 2.45 -11.48
C ALA A 20 0.84 1.74 -10.18
N VAL A 21 0.33 2.46 -9.17
CA VAL A 21 -0.20 1.84 -7.95
C VAL A 21 -1.37 0.93 -8.30
N ALA A 22 -2.32 1.42 -9.09
CA ALA A 22 -3.49 0.63 -9.48
C ALA A 22 -3.11 -0.61 -10.29
N ASP A 23 -2.03 -0.53 -11.08
CA ASP A 23 -1.53 -1.67 -11.87
C ASP A 23 -1.06 -2.83 -11.00
N ALA A 24 -0.66 -2.56 -9.75
CA ALA A 24 -0.24 -3.60 -8.82
C ALA A 24 -1.42 -4.39 -8.24
N PHE A 25 -2.64 -3.88 -8.37
CA PHE A 25 -3.86 -4.51 -7.83
C PHE A 25 -4.55 -5.37 -8.88
N ALA A 26 -5.28 -6.40 -8.40
CA ALA A 26 -6.23 -7.12 -9.25
C ALA A 26 -7.33 -6.16 -9.70
N ALA A 27 -8.05 -6.52 -10.78
CA ALA A 27 -9.08 -5.66 -11.35
C ALA A 27 -10.18 -5.28 -10.35
N ASP A 28 -10.49 -6.20 -9.43
CA ASP A 28 -11.47 -6.00 -8.35
C ASP A 28 -10.79 -5.78 -6.99
N GLY A 29 -9.52 -5.39 -7.00
CA GLY A 29 -8.75 -5.17 -5.78
C GLY A 29 -9.29 -4.03 -4.95
N GLU A 30 -8.98 -4.08 -3.64
CA GLU A 30 -9.44 -3.10 -2.66
C GLU A 30 -8.28 -2.52 -1.87
N ALA A 31 -8.38 -1.24 -1.52
CA ALA A 31 -7.49 -0.60 -0.57
C ALA A 31 -8.32 0.08 0.50
N THR A 32 -8.03 -0.22 1.76
CA THR A 32 -8.69 0.41 2.91
C THR A 32 -7.69 1.28 3.64
N ASP A 33 -7.99 2.56 3.75
CA ASP A 33 -7.15 3.56 4.41
C ASP A 33 -8.06 4.47 5.22
N GLU A 34 -7.69 4.71 6.46
CA GLU A 34 -8.48 5.53 7.39
C GLU A 34 -9.93 5.07 7.50
N GLY A 35 -10.14 3.75 7.45
CA GLY A 35 -11.47 3.14 7.55
C GLY A 35 -12.32 3.24 6.30
N ARG A 36 -11.79 3.76 5.19
CA ARG A 36 -12.51 3.89 3.92
C ARG A 36 -11.95 2.90 2.90
N THR A 37 -12.82 2.17 2.23
CA THR A 37 -12.44 1.19 1.23
C THR A 37 -12.62 1.74 -0.18
N GLN A 38 -11.55 1.64 -0.98
CA GLN A 38 -11.54 1.99 -2.40
C GLN A 38 -11.48 0.70 -3.19
N ARG A 39 -12.49 0.43 -3.99
CA ARG A 39 -12.55 -0.80 -4.78
C ARG A 39 -12.46 -0.49 -6.27
N GLY A 40 -11.60 -1.24 -6.96
CA GLY A 40 -11.43 -1.14 -8.40
C GLY A 40 -10.44 -0.07 -8.81
N ARG A 41 -10.05 -0.12 -10.08
CA ARG A 41 -8.95 0.70 -10.60
C ARG A 41 -9.18 2.20 -10.44
N ASP A 42 -10.34 2.69 -10.85
CA ASP A 42 -10.61 4.13 -10.83
C ASP A 42 -10.65 4.69 -9.41
N ALA A 43 -11.23 3.93 -8.47
CA ALA A 43 -11.29 4.34 -7.06
C ALA A 43 -9.89 4.36 -6.44
N ILE A 44 -9.05 3.37 -6.76
CA ILE A 44 -7.68 3.29 -6.27
C ILE A 44 -6.85 4.46 -6.82
N ILE A 45 -7.00 4.79 -8.10
CA ILE A 45 -6.32 5.93 -8.71
C ILE A 45 -6.71 7.23 -8.01
N ALA A 46 -8.00 7.46 -7.80
CA ALA A 46 -8.51 8.66 -7.14
C ALA A 46 -7.98 8.77 -5.69
N TRP A 47 -7.95 7.65 -4.98
CA TRP A 47 -7.39 7.59 -3.62
C TRP A 47 -5.91 8.00 -3.62
N ARG A 48 -5.12 7.46 -4.55
CA ARG A 48 -3.68 7.77 -4.60
C ARG A 48 -3.41 9.19 -5.06
N GLU A 49 -4.27 9.76 -5.89
CA GLU A 49 -4.14 11.18 -6.26
C GLU A 49 -4.28 12.06 -5.01
N GLY A 50 -5.21 11.72 -4.13
CA GLY A 50 -5.37 12.45 -2.86
C GLY A 50 -4.17 12.26 -1.94
N VAL A 51 -3.63 11.06 -1.85
CA VAL A 51 -2.42 10.79 -1.04
C VAL A 51 -1.22 11.57 -1.57
N ALA A 52 -1.06 11.64 -2.90
CA ALA A 52 0.06 12.33 -3.53
C ALA A 52 0.02 13.85 -3.33
N ALA A 53 -1.13 14.40 -2.93
CA ALA A 53 -1.25 15.84 -2.67
C ALA A 53 -0.43 16.30 -1.47
N VAL A 54 -0.07 15.38 -0.56
CA VAL A 54 0.78 15.69 0.60
C VAL A 54 2.08 14.91 0.45
N PRO A 55 3.20 15.58 0.12
CA PRO A 55 4.49 14.88 -0.02
C PRO A 55 4.91 14.22 1.28
N TYR A 56 5.43 12.99 1.17
CA TYR A 56 5.92 12.25 2.32
C TYR A 56 7.03 11.30 1.87
N THR A 57 7.80 10.83 2.85
CA THR A 57 8.75 9.74 2.66
C THR A 57 8.25 8.53 3.44
N GLN A 58 8.52 7.34 2.91
CA GLN A 58 8.11 6.09 3.53
C GLN A 58 9.33 5.20 3.71
N GLU A 59 9.54 4.77 4.96
CA GLU A 59 10.62 3.87 5.31
C GLU A 59 10.05 2.52 5.68
N LEU A 60 10.52 1.46 5.01
CA LEU A 60 10.14 0.09 5.35
C LEU A 60 10.96 -0.36 6.58
N LEU A 61 10.27 -0.72 7.65
CA LEU A 61 10.90 -1.16 8.89
C LEU A 61 11.01 -2.69 8.97
N SER A 62 9.97 -3.40 8.53
CA SER A 62 9.95 -4.87 8.54
C SER A 62 8.90 -5.41 7.57
N ALA A 63 9.06 -6.68 7.20
CA ALA A 63 8.10 -7.39 6.38
C ALA A 63 7.97 -8.82 6.90
N THR A 64 6.73 -9.30 7.04
CA THR A 64 6.42 -10.67 7.49
C THR A 64 5.41 -11.28 6.54
N THR A 65 5.72 -12.44 5.99
CA THR A 65 4.85 -13.12 5.02
C THR A 65 4.39 -14.47 5.59
N GLN A 66 3.09 -14.73 5.51
CA GLN A 66 2.48 -16.04 5.83
C GLN A 66 1.46 -16.35 4.73
N GLY A 67 1.75 -17.36 3.89
CA GLY A 67 0.89 -17.70 2.77
C GLY A 67 0.76 -16.52 1.80
N ASP A 68 -0.48 -16.13 1.51
CA ASP A 68 -0.76 -15.01 0.59
C ASP A 68 -0.80 -13.66 1.29
N ARG A 69 -0.52 -13.62 2.60
CA ARG A 69 -0.56 -12.38 3.38
C ARG A 69 0.83 -11.89 3.72
N THR A 70 1.08 -10.61 3.46
CA THR A 70 2.32 -9.94 3.88
C THR A 70 1.95 -8.68 4.66
N VAL A 71 2.57 -8.53 5.83
CA VAL A 71 2.43 -7.31 6.64
C VAL A 71 3.74 -6.53 6.55
N ILE A 72 3.64 -5.28 6.13
CA ILE A 72 4.76 -4.36 6.03
C ILE A 72 4.59 -3.28 7.10
N SER A 73 5.56 -3.17 8.02
CA SER A 73 5.60 -2.07 8.97
C SER A 73 6.40 -0.93 8.35
N THR A 74 5.85 0.29 8.40
CA THR A 74 6.48 1.46 7.79
C THR A 74 6.46 2.66 8.72
N ARG A 75 7.39 3.58 8.47
CA ARG A 75 7.39 4.92 9.06
C ARG A 75 7.16 5.93 7.94
N ILE A 76 6.12 6.75 8.11
CA ILE A 76 5.78 7.80 7.16
C ILE A 76 6.17 9.13 7.76
N THR A 77 6.98 9.90 7.05
CA THR A 77 7.40 11.23 7.49
C THR A 77 7.02 12.26 6.42
N GLY A 78 6.32 13.31 6.81
CA GLY A 78 5.89 14.34 5.89
C GLY A 78 5.34 15.55 6.58
N ASP A 79 4.79 16.47 5.80
CA ASP A 79 4.22 17.72 6.31
C ASP A 79 2.74 17.49 6.61
N PHE A 80 2.48 16.69 7.65
CA PHE A 80 1.12 16.42 8.12
C PHE A 80 1.12 16.29 9.64
N LYS A 81 -0.05 16.51 10.25
CA LYS A 81 -0.21 16.39 11.69
C LYS A 81 0.00 14.92 12.10
N GLY A 82 0.85 14.71 13.09
CA GLY A 82 1.17 13.38 13.59
C GLY A 82 2.40 12.76 12.96
N SER A 83 3.09 13.48 12.07
CA SER A 83 4.35 13.01 11.49
C SER A 83 5.47 13.02 12.54
N PRO A 84 6.35 11.98 12.58
CA PRO A 84 6.29 10.76 11.80
C PRO A 84 5.21 9.81 12.31
N ALA A 85 4.56 9.08 11.40
CA ALA A 85 3.53 8.13 11.73
C ALA A 85 3.98 6.70 11.45
N HIS A 86 3.56 5.76 12.30
CA HIS A 86 3.81 4.35 12.11
C HIS A 86 2.57 3.72 11.48
N LEU A 87 2.72 3.10 10.33
CA LEU A 87 1.61 2.47 9.63
C LEU A 87 1.97 1.03 9.27
N ASP A 88 1.04 0.12 9.52
CA ASP A 88 1.15 -1.26 9.09
C ASP A 88 0.29 -1.45 7.84
N LEU A 89 0.90 -1.98 6.78
CA LEU A 89 0.23 -2.27 5.53
C LEU A 89 0.07 -3.78 5.44
N THR A 90 -1.16 -4.25 5.45
CA THR A 90 -1.46 -5.68 5.29
C THR A 90 -1.93 -5.94 3.86
N PHE A 91 -1.17 -6.76 3.15
CA PHE A 91 -1.46 -7.11 1.76
C PHE A 91 -1.94 -8.55 1.69
N ASP A 92 -3.09 -8.78 1.06
CA ASP A 92 -3.56 -10.11 0.69
C ASP A 92 -3.46 -10.23 -0.83
N LEU A 93 -2.68 -11.21 -1.31
CA LEU A 93 -2.42 -11.37 -2.73
C LEU A 93 -3.50 -12.21 -3.41
N ALA A 94 -3.77 -11.86 -4.68
CA ALA A 94 -4.63 -12.62 -5.58
C ALA A 94 -3.76 -12.99 -6.78
N GLY A 95 -3.08 -14.13 -6.71
CA GLY A 95 -2.11 -14.53 -7.72
C GLY A 95 -0.92 -13.57 -7.74
N ASP A 96 -0.64 -12.98 -8.88
CA ASP A 96 0.47 -12.04 -9.08
C ASP A 96 0.05 -10.58 -8.90
N ARG A 97 -1.09 -10.34 -8.28
CA ARG A 97 -1.64 -9.00 -8.02
C ARG A 97 -2.08 -8.89 -6.56
N ILE A 98 -2.28 -7.64 -6.12
CA ILE A 98 -2.81 -7.37 -4.78
C ILE A 98 -4.33 -7.46 -4.84
N GLY A 99 -4.92 -8.35 -4.03
CA GLY A 99 -6.37 -8.46 -3.90
C GLY A 99 -6.92 -7.47 -2.88
N ARG A 100 -6.22 -7.28 -1.78
CA ARG A 100 -6.63 -6.35 -0.73
C ARG A 100 -5.43 -5.75 -0.03
N LEU A 101 -5.48 -4.45 0.21
CA LEU A 101 -4.54 -3.74 1.06
C LEU A 101 -5.33 -3.08 2.19
N THR A 102 -4.91 -3.29 3.43
CA THR A 102 -5.48 -2.60 4.58
C THR A 102 -4.38 -1.83 5.29
N ILE A 103 -4.58 -0.53 5.51
CA ILE A 103 -3.61 0.34 6.15
C ILE A 103 -4.14 0.74 7.52
N PHE A 104 -3.33 0.50 8.53
CA PHE A 104 -3.68 0.81 9.93
C PHE A 104 -2.87 1.96 10.48
#